data_1cab7430496f2911bd28dedd205212c8
#
_entry.id   1cab7430496f2911bd28dedd205212c8
#
_cell.length_a   1.000
_cell.length_b   1.000
_cell.length_c   1.000
_cell.angle_alpha   90.00
_cell.angle_beta   90.00
_cell.angle_gamma   90.00
#
_symmetry.space_group_name_H-M   'P 1'
#
loop_
_entity.id
_entity.type
_entity.pdbx_description
1 polymer ?
#
loop_
_entity_poly.entity_id
_entity_poly.type
_entity_poly.pdbx_seq_one_letter_code
_entity_poly.pdbx_strand_id
1 'polypeptide(L)'
;MTRPQLVYNDIVGWLEIYNFNIQFQWSYGVFMWELMTKAQQPFSEVDPFEIEDYLTGGYRLHQPLNCPDQLYSVLVSCWGSQPQERASVLQLHQTLQELQKQLQQFV
;
A
#
# COMPACT_ATOMS: atom_id res chain seq x y z
N MET A 1 -16.79 -17.71 4.76
CA MET A 1 -16.52 -16.32 5.05
C MET A 1 -17.82 -15.56 5.28
N THR A 2 -17.99 -15.04 6.45
CA THR A 2 -19.26 -14.42 6.81
C THR A 2 -19.21 -12.90 6.80
N ARG A 3 -18.14 -12.35 6.34
CA ARG A 3 -17.93 -10.93 6.38
C ARG A 3 -19.00 -10.11 5.67
N PRO A 4 -19.51 -10.54 4.49
CA PRO A 4 -20.53 -9.75 3.82
C PRO A 4 -21.78 -9.51 4.66
N GLN A 5 -22.09 -10.44 5.56
CA GLN A 5 -23.28 -10.29 6.40
C GLN A 5 -23.12 -9.16 7.39
N LEU A 6 -21.93 -8.96 7.90
CA LEU A 6 -21.68 -7.85 8.82
C LEU A 6 -21.80 -6.52 8.12
N VAL A 7 -21.43 -6.47 6.87
CA VAL A 7 -21.43 -5.24 6.09
C VAL A 7 -22.82 -4.65 5.98
N TYR A 8 -23.83 -5.49 5.96
CA TYR A 8 -25.19 -5.02 5.68
C TYR A 8 -25.98 -4.68 6.92
N ASN A 9 -25.49 -4.98 8.10
CA ASN A 9 -26.37 -4.97 9.24
C ASN A 9 -26.40 -3.67 10.00
N ASP A 10 -25.29 -2.97 10.10
CA ASP A 10 -25.27 -1.83 10.98
C ASP A 10 -23.93 -1.12 10.95
N ILE A 11 -23.67 -0.35 11.99
CA ILE A 11 -22.44 0.41 12.14
C ILE A 11 -21.22 -0.51 12.14
N VAL A 12 -21.37 -1.73 12.68
CA VAL A 12 -20.25 -2.67 12.71
C VAL A 12 -19.81 -3.02 11.29
N GLY A 13 -20.78 -3.21 10.39
CA GLY A 13 -20.46 -3.46 9.00
C GLY A 13 -19.68 -2.31 8.37
N TRP A 14 -20.07 -1.08 8.70
CA TRP A 14 -19.36 0.10 8.21
C TRP A 14 -17.93 0.12 8.71
N LEU A 15 -17.72 -0.21 9.99
CA LEU A 15 -16.37 -0.26 10.54
C LEU A 15 -15.52 -1.34 9.87
N GLU A 16 -16.15 -2.46 9.54
CA GLU A 16 -15.45 -3.54 8.84
C GLU A 16 -14.99 -3.09 7.46
N ILE A 17 -15.87 -2.42 6.72
CA ILE A 17 -15.52 -1.90 5.40
C ILE A 17 -14.41 -0.86 5.52
N TYR A 18 -14.52 0.02 6.49
CA TYR A 18 -13.53 1.06 6.70
C TYR A 18 -12.16 0.46 6.99
N ASN A 19 -12.11 -0.50 7.90
CA ASN A 19 -10.86 -1.16 8.25
C ASN A 19 -10.27 -1.92 7.07
N PHE A 20 -11.12 -2.55 6.27
CA PHE A 20 -10.66 -3.25 5.08
C PHE A 20 -9.97 -2.30 4.11
N ASN A 21 -10.58 -1.14 3.87
CA ASN A 21 -10.00 -0.16 2.95
C ASN A 21 -8.66 0.38 3.46
N ILE A 22 -8.57 0.61 4.76
CA ILE A 22 -7.33 1.08 5.37
C ILE A 22 -6.21 0.06 5.19
N GLN A 23 -6.52 -1.20 5.47
CA GLN A 23 -5.55 -2.27 5.33
C GLN A 23 -5.19 -2.54 3.88
N PHE A 24 -6.16 -2.36 3.00
CA PHE A 24 -5.94 -2.59 1.58
C PHE A 24 -4.86 -1.66 1.04
N GLN A 25 -4.92 -0.40 1.41
CA GLN A 25 -3.95 0.58 0.91
C GLN A 25 -2.53 0.18 1.28
N TRP A 26 -2.32 -0.15 2.54
CA TRP A 26 -1.00 -0.56 3.01
C TRP A 26 -0.55 -1.84 2.32
N SER A 27 -1.41 -2.84 2.28
CA SER A 27 -1.09 -4.13 1.68
C SER A 27 -0.83 -4.01 0.19
N TYR A 28 -1.56 -3.13 -0.48
CA TYR A 28 -1.39 -2.91 -1.90
C TYR A 28 0.03 -2.39 -2.19
N GLY A 29 0.48 -1.44 -1.37
CA GLY A 29 1.84 -0.92 -1.53
C GLY A 29 2.90 -1.99 -1.31
N VAL A 30 2.71 -2.83 -0.30
CA VAL A 30 3.65 -3.93 -0.05
C VAL A 30 3.64 -4.93 -1.21
N PHE A 31 2.45 -5.25 -1.70
CA PHE A 31 2.33 -6.17 -2.83
C PHE A 31 3.05 -5.63 -4.06
N MET A 32 2.87 -4.35 -4.36
CA MET A 32 3.57 -3.72 -5.47
C MET A 32 5.08 -3.77 -5.27
N TRP A 33 5.52 -3.54 -4.04
CA TRP A 33 6.95 -3.61 -3.72
C TRP A 33 7.49 -5.01 -3.97
N GLU A 34 6.72 -6.03 -3.58
CA GLU A 34 7.14 -7.40 -3.82
C GLU A 34 7.24 -7.72 -5.32
N LEU A 35 6.30 -7.19 -6.10
CA LEU A 35 6.37 -7.36 -7.55
C LEU A 35 7.62 -6.70 -8.14
N MET A 36 7.94 -5.51 -7.66
CA MET A 36 9.09 -4.77 -8.17
C MET A 36 10.42 -5.41 -7.78
N THR A 37 10.44 -6.14 -6.68
CA THR A 37 11.66 -6.79 -6.20
C THR A 37 11.74 -8.26 -6.59
N LYS A 38 10.79 -8.73 -7.38
CA LYS A 38 10.71 -10.14 -7.79
C LYS A 38 10.57 -11.06 -6.58
N ALA A 39 9.60 -10.71 -5.74
CA ALA A 39 9.21 -11.50 -4.57
C ALA A 39 10.24 -11.50 -3.44
N GLN A 40 11.02 -10.43 -3.32
CA GLN A 40 11.88 -10.29 -2.16
C GLN A 40 11.01 -10.17 -0.91
N GLN A 41 11.43 -10.80 0.20
CA GLN A 41 10.67 -10.76 1.42
C GLN A 41 10.73 -9.36 2.05
N PRO A 42 9.57 -8.74 2.34
CA PRO A 42 9.57 -7.43 2.98
C PRO A 42 10.17 -7.50 4.38
N PHE A 43 10.92 -6.45 4.74
CA PHE A 43 11.50 -6.31 6.06
C PHE A 43 12.42 -7.47 6.47
N SER A 44 13.05 -8.12 5.50
CA SER A 44 13.89 -9.27 5.79
C SER A 44 15.11 -8.90 6.65
N GLU A 45 15.53 -7.64 6.63
CA GLU A 45 16.68 -7.16 7.38
C GLU A 45 16.31 -6.66 8.76
N VAL A 46 15.03 -6.67 9.12
CA VAL A 46 14.54 -6.18 10.39
C VAL A 46 14.10 -7.35 11.24
N ASP A 47 14.53 -7.38 12.51
CA ASP A 47 14.08 -8.39 13.45
C ASP A 47 12.55 -8.33 13.54
N PRO A 48 11.85 -9.47 13.41
CA PRO A 48 10.38 -9.46 13.45
C PRO A 48 9.81 -8.78 14.69
N PHE A 49 10.50 -8.86 15.80
CA PHE A 49 10.02 -8.22 17.04
C PHE A 49 10.24 -6.71 17.03
N GLU A 50 11.01 -6.18 16.08
CA GLU A 50 11.30 -4.76 16.00
C GLU A 50 10.60 -4.08 14.84
N ILE A 51 9.80 -4.82 14.06
CA ILE A 51 9.15 -4.25 12.89
C ILE A 51 8.20 -3.11 13.28
N GLU A 52 7.48 -3.27 14.38
CA GLU A 52 6.55 -2.25 14.82
C GLU A 52 7.29 -0.95 15.16
N ASP A 53 8.39 -1.06 15.89
CA ASP A 53 9.19 0.12 16.24
C ASP A 53 9.80 0.74 15.00
N TYR A 54 10.24 -0.08 14.07
CA TYR A 54 10.81 0.37 12.81
C TYR A 54 9.80 1.23 12.05
N LEU A 55 8.58 0.75 11.91
CA LEU A 55 7.53 1.48 11.20
C LEU A 55 7.07 2.70 11.97
N THR A 56 6.96 2.59 13.29
CA THR A 56 6.57 3.72 14.12
C THR A 56 7.60 4.85 14.05
N GLY A 57 8.86 4.49 13.89
CA GLY A 57 9.92 5.48 13.74
C GLY A 57 9.96 6.15 12.38
N GLY A 58 9.08 5.77 11.47
CA GLY A 58 9.00 6.41 10.17
C GLY A 58 9.75 5.69 9.06
N TYR A 59 10.37 4.57 9.36
CA TYR A 59 11.09 3.81 8.35
C TYR A 59 10.12 2.99 7.50
N ARG A 60 10.46 2.80 6.23
CA ARG A 60 9.61 2.10 5.28
C ARG A 60 10.46 1.20 4.40
N LEU A 61 9.82 0.38 3.59
CA LEU A 61 10.54 -0.42 2.61
C LEU A 61 11.28 0.50 1.65
N HIS A 62 12.49 0.11 1.31
CA HIS A 62 13.34 0.95 0.45
C HIS A 62 12.87 0.93 -0.99
N GLN A 63 13.32 1.91 -1.77
CA GLN A 63 13.02 1.96 -3.18
C GLN A 63 13.74 0.82 -3.91
N PRO A 64 13.00 -0.03 -4.62
CA PRO A 64 13.64 -1.10 -5.39
C PRO A 64 14.57 -0.56 -6.47
N LEU A 65 15.57 -1.34 -6.82
CA LEU A 65 16.62 -0.90 -7.72
C LEU A 65 16.10 -0.39 -9.06
N ASN A 66 15.15 -1.08 -9.64
CA ASN A 66 14.62 -0.72 -10.96
C ASN A 66 13.26 -0.04 -10.88
N CYS A 67 12.96 0.62 -9.79
CA CYS A 67 11.68 1.28 -9.56
C CYS A 67 11.84 2.78 -9.81
N PRO A 68 11.15 3.33 -10.83
CA PRO A 68 11.19 4.77 -11.06
C PRO A 68 10.69 5.56 -9.86
N ASP A 69 11.19 6.78 -9.71
CA ASP A 69 10.81 7.62 -8.58
C ASP A 69 9.30 7.85 -8.53
N GLN A 70 8.67 8.05 -9.68
CA GLN A 70 7.23 8.27 -9.72
C GLN A 70 6.48 7.06 -9.17
N LEU A 71 6.93 5.87 -9.50
CA LEU A 71 6.29 4.66 -9.01
C LEU A 71 6.57 4.47 -7.52
N TYR A 72 7.77 4.75 -7.08
CA TYR A 72 8.07 4.64 -5.65
C TYR A 72 7.25 5.64 -4.84
N SER A 73 7.00 6.83 -5.39
CA SER A 73 6.11 7.79 -4.72
C SER A 73 4.71 7.21 -4.51
N VAL A 74 4.23 6.43 -5.48
CA VAL A 74 2.95 5.76 -5.33
C VAL A 74 2.99 4.77 -4.17
N LEU A 75 4.07 3.99 -4.10
CA LEU A 75 4.22 3.03 -3.00
C LEU A 75 4.22 3.74 -1.65
N VAL A 76 5.01 4.79 -1.53
CA VAL A 76 5.12 5.53 -0.27
C VAL A 76 3.77 6.13 0.12
N SER A 77 2.98 6.55 -0.86
CA SER A 77 1.66 7.11 -0.56
C SER A 77 0.71 6.10 0.04
N CYS A 78 1.02 4.81 -0.07
CA CYS A 78 0.22 3.76 0.55
C CYS A 78 0.60 3.54 2.01
N TRP A 79 1.69 4.11 2.47
CA TRP A 79 2.28 3.79 3.77
C TRP A 79 2.31 4.96 4.74
N GLY A 80 1.36 5.87 4.65
CA GLY A 80 1.27 6.94 5.64
C GLY A 80 1.01 6.36 7.02
N SER A 81 1.54 7.04 8.05
CA SER A 81 1.38 6.56 9.43
C SER A 81 -0.08 6.48 9.84
N GLN A 82 -0.88 7.44 9.40
CA GLN A 82 -2.30 7.45 9.69
C GLN A 82 -3.07 7.08 8.43
N PRO A 83 -4.15 6.33 8.57
CA PRO A 83 -4.90 5.87 7.40
C PRO A 83 -5.33 7.00 6.46
N GLN A 84 -5.69 8.16 7.01
CA GLN A 84 -6.15 9.28 6.20
C GLN A 84 -5.01 9.93 5.43
N GLU A 85 -3.77 9.61 5.75
CA GLU A 85 -2.61 10.12 5.01
C GLU A 85 -2.28 9.27 3.80
N ARG A 86 -2.91 8.12 3.69
CA ARG A 86 -2.64 7.19 2.59
C ARG A 86 -3.50 7.55 1.39
N ALA A 87 -2.98 7.27 0.21
CA ALA A 87 -3.75 7.50 -1.01
C ALA A 87 -5.00 6.63 -1.02
N SER A 88 -6.10 7.19 -1.48
CA SER A 88 -7.33 6.43 -1.64
C SER A 88 -7.19 5.48 -2.84
N VAL A 89 -8.07 4.48 -2.92
CA VAL A 89 -8.07 3.57 -4.05
C VAL A 89 -8.24 4.34 -5.36
N LEU A 90 -9.12 5.34 -5.35
CA LEU A 90 -9.34 6.15 -6.54
C LEU A 90 -8.08 6.92 -6.93
N GLN A 91 -7.40 7.52 -5.95
CA GLN A 91 -6.15 8.24 -6.23
C GLN A 91 -5.08 7.32 -6.78
N LEU A 92 -4.96 6.12 -6.23
CA LEU A 92 -4.01 5.13 -6.72
C LEU A 92 -4.31 4.77 -8.17
N HIS A 93 -5.56 4.54 -8.47
CA HIS A 93 -5.98 4.19 -9.81
C HIS A 93 -5.64 5.30 -10.81
N GLN A 94 -5.98 6.53 -10.45
CA GLN A 94 -5.72 7.69 -11.31
C GLN A 94 -4.23 7.91 -11.53
N THR A 95 -3.45 7.79 -10.47
CA THR A 95 -2.01 8.00 -10.57
C THR A 95 -1.35 6.92 -11.43
N LEU A 96 -1.77 5.68 -11.27
CA LEU A 96 -1.23 4.60 -12.08
C LEU A 96 -1.63 4.73 -13.55
N GLN A 97 -2.84 5.19 -13.82
CA GLN A 97 -3.25 5.44 -15.20
C GLN A 97 -2.39 6.52 -15.85
N GLU A 98 -2.12 7.58 -15.11
CA GLU A 98 -1.30 8.67 -15.62
C GLU A 98 0.13 8.21 -15.87
N LEU A 99 0.67 7.43 -14.97
CA LEU A 99 2.01 6.87 -15.14
C LEU A 99 2.07 5.95 -16.36
N GLN A 100 1.03 5.15 -16.56
CA GLN A 100 0.97 4.27 -17.72
C GLN A 100 1.00 5.07 -19.03
N LYS A 101 0.25 6.18 -19.08
CA LYS A 101 0.24 7.03 -20.25
C LYS A 101 1.63 7.61 -20.55
N GLN A 102 2.31 8.04 -19.50
CA GLN A 102 3.65 8.59 -19.67
C GLN A 102 4.62 7.55 -20.21
N LEU A 103 4.53 6.33 -19.70
CA LEU A 103 5.41 5.26 -20.15
C LEU A 103 5.13 4.86 -21.58
N GLN A 104 3.88 4.91 -22.00
CA GLN A 104 3.52 4.55 -23.37
C GLN A 104 4.08 5.49 -24.41
N GLN A 105 4.41 6.72 -24.01
CA GLN A 105 4.98 7.69 -24.94
C GLN A 105 6.41 7.32 -25.34
N PHE A 106 7.04 6.44 -24.62
CA PHE A 106 8.41 6.04 -24.89
C PHE A 106 8.54 4.68 -25.55
N VAL A 107 7.43 4.07 -25.90
CA VAL A 107 7.44 2.72 -26.48
C VAL A 107 7.24 2.75 -27.98
#